data_433558c05ac4adf8fafc87cf90b68915
#
_entry.id   433558c05ac4adf8fafc87cf90b68915
#
_cell.length_a   1.000
_cell.length_b   1.000
_cell.length_c   1.000
_cell.angle_alpha   90.00
_cell.angle_beta   90.00
_cell.angle_gamma   90.00
#
_symmetry.space_group_name_H-M   'P 1'
#
loop_
_entity.id
_entity.type
_entity.pdbx_description
1 polymer ?
#
loop_
_entity_poly.entity_id
_entity_poly.type
_entity_poly.pdbx_seq_one_letter_code
_entity_poly.pdbx_strand_id
1 'polypeptide(L)'
;MANRRHSNPLLAWCLYDWANSAFTTLVVTFLYAAYFSDNFASDPGRGTALWSRGITVSALIIAGLAPIAGALADRGNRRHYLIGCSLLCVVATTVLTFIRPDSSYAVVIALGVFVVANVAFEIAMVFYNAFLPSIASAIEIGRVSG
;
A
#
# COMPACT_ATOMS: atom_id res chain seq x y z
N MET A 1 -40.60 0.33 8.57
CA MET A 1 -39.43 0.03 9.45
C MET A 1 -38.27 -0.39 8.55
N ALA A 2 -37.37 0.56 8.25
CA ALA A 2 -36.22 0.28 7.39
C ALA A 2 -35.15 -0.44 8.23
N ASN A 3 -34.88 -1.68 7.90
CA ASN A 3 -33.80 -2.51 8.45
C ASN A 3 -32.47 -1.86 8.04
N ARG A 4 -31.96 -0.93 8.84
CA ARG A 4 -30.57 -0.46 8.71
C ARG A 4 -29.71 -1.66 9.05
N ARG A 5 -29.15 -2.32 8.04
CA ARG A 5 -28.01 -3.23 8.21
C ARG A 5 -26.94 -2.39 8.92
N HIS A 6 -26.77 -2.62 10.22
CA HIS A 6 -25.62 -2.12 10.95
C HIS A 6 -24.39 -2.82 10.36
N SER A 7 -23.80 -2.21 9.35
CA SER A 7 -22.44 -2.57 8.95
C SER A 7 -21.57 -2.31 10.17
N ASN A 8 -21.07 -3.38 10.78
CA ASN A 8 -20.19 -3.26 11.93
C ASN A 8 -18.90 -2.57 11.45
N PRO A 9 -18.62 -1.30 11.83
CA PRO A 9 -17.48 -0.56 11.31
C PRO A 9 -16.14 -1.25 11.65
N LEU A 10 -16.10 -1.98 12.77
CA LEU A 10 -14.95 -2.78 13.16
C LEU A 10 -14.71 -3.94 12.20
N LEU A 11 -15.77 -4.64 11.77
CA LEU A 11 -15.63 -5.73 10.79
C LEU A 11 -15.14 -5.19 9.44
N ALA A 12 -15.67 -4.04 9.00
CA ALA A 12 -15.22 -3.42 7.76
C ALA A 12 -13.75 -3.00 7.83
N TRP A 13 -13.30 -2.52 9.00
CA TRP A 13 -11.90 -2.16 9.26
C TRP A 13 -10.99 -3.39 9.21
N CYS A 14 -11.35 -4.48 9.88
CA CYS A 14 -10.59 -5.75 9.84
C CYS A 14 -10.55 -6.37 8.43
N LEU A 15 -11.66 -6.32 7.68
CA LEU A 15 -11.70 -6.84 6.30
C LEU A 15 -10.83 -6.03 5.35
N TYR A 16 -10.76 -4.71 5.54
CA TYR A 16 -9.86 -3.87 4.78
C TYR A 16 -8.39 -4.26 5.02
N ASP A 17 -8.01 -4.43 6.29
CA ASP A 17 -6.66 -4.85 6.67
C ASP A 17 -6.28 -6.20 6.07
N TRP A 18 -7.18 -7.18 6.19
CA TRP A 18 -6.97 -8.50 5.61
C TRP A 18 -6.79 -8.45 4.09
N ALA A 19 -7.65 -7.70 3.37
CA ALA A 19 -7.55 -7.56 1.92
C ALA A 19 -6.27 -6.81 1.52
N ASN A 20 -5.87 -5.81 2.30
CA ASN A 20 -4.71 -4.97 2.04
C ASN A 20 -3.37 -5.70 2.26
N SER A 21 -3.34 -6.72 3.13
CA SER A 21 -2.16 -7.56 3.38
C SER A 21 -1.69 -8.31 2.12
N ALA A 22 -2.56 -8.51 1.13
CA ALA A 22 -2.21 -9.13 -0.13
C ALA A 22 -1.13 -8.34 -0.90
N PHE A 23 -1.15 -7.00 -0.87
CA PHE A 23 -0.16 -6.17 -1.57
C PHE A 23 1.24 -6.38 -0.99
N THR A 24 1.41 -6.27 0.32
CA THR A 24 2.72 -6.44 0.96
C THR A 24 3.27 -7.84 0.78
N THR A 25 2.41 -8.85 0.88
CA THR A 25 2.80 -10.24 0.74
C THR A 25 3.13 -10.60 -0.71
N LEU A 26 2.21 -10.33 -1.64
CA LEU A 26 2.35 -10.81 -3.02
C LEU A 26 3.26 -9.91 -3.86
N VAL A 27 3.15 -8.58 -3.71
CA VAL A 27 3.88 -7.64 -4.55
C VAL A 27 5.23 -7.31 -3.94
N VAL A 28 5.25 -6.81 -2.69
CA VAL A 28 6.48 -6.27 -2.09
C VAL A 28 7.47 -7.37 -1.75
N THR A 29 6.98 -8.51 -1.20
CA THR A 29 7.86 -9.51 -0.56
C THR A 29 8.10 -10.74 -1.41
N PHE A 30 7.06 -11.33 -2.01
CA PHE A 30 7.20 -12.67 -2.61
C PHE A 30 7.10 -12.70 -4.13
N LEU A 31 5.89 -12.60 -4.70
CA LEU A 31 5.69 -12.95 -6.10
C LEU A 31 6.33 -11.94 -7.07
N TYR A 32 5.98 -10.66 -6.94
CA TYR A 32 6.48 -9.68 -7.89
C TYR A 32 7.96 -9.35 -7.63
N ALA A 33 8.40 -9.32 -6.39
CA ALA A 33 9.81 -9.15 -6.03
C ALA A 33 10.70 -10.25 -6.64
N ALA A 34 10.29 -11.53 -6.53
CA ALA A 34 10.99 -12.64 -7.14
C ALA A 34 10.95 -12.55 -8.67
N TYR A 35 9.76 -12.36 -9.25
CA TYR A 35 9.59 -12.18 -10.69
C TYR A 35 10.47 -11.06 -11.27
N PHE A 36 10.50 -9.90 -10.59
CA PHE A 36 11.35 -8.79 -10.99
C PHE A 36 12.84 -9.16 -10.93
N SER A 37 13.28 -9.79 -9.83
CA SER A 37 14.67 -10.15 -9.64
C SER A 37 15.17 -11.14 -10.69
N ASP A 38 14.31 -12.08 -11.09
CA ASP A 38 14.68 -13.14 -12.03
C ASP A 38 14.58 -12.74 -13.50
N ASN A 39 13.70 -11.78 -13.84
CA ASN A 39 13.36 -11.50 -15.23
C ASN A 39 13.80 -10.10 -15.74
N PHE A 40 13.99 -9.12 -14.84
CA PHE A 40 14.29 -7.73 -15.24
C PHE A 40 15.78 -7.38 -15.15
N ALA A 41 16.63 -8.25 -14.62
CA ALA A 41 18.06 -8.02 -14.48
C ALA A 41 18.87 -9.14 -15.11
N SER A 42 20.17 -8.86 -15.33
CA SER A 42 21.09 -9.84 -15.91
C SER A 42 21.39 -11.04 -15.01
N ASP A 43 21.19 -10.88 -13.71
CA ASP A 43 21.31 -11.91 -12.69
C ASP A 43 20.39 -11.59 -11.49
N PRO A 44 19.96 -12.61 -10.71
CA PRO A 44 19.05 -12.42 -9.57
C PRO A 44 19.62 -11.52 -8.48
N GLY A 45 20.94 -11.52 -8.26
CA GLY A 45 21.58 -10.68 -7.26
C GLY A 45 21.46 -9.19 -7.60
N ARG A 46 21.69 -8.84 -8.87
CA ARG A 46 21.49 -7.50 -9.38
C ARG A 46 20.01 -7.10 -9.36
N GLY A 47 19.11 -8.03 -9.70
CA GLY A 47 17.67 -7.81 -9.62
C GLY A 47 17.22 -7.48 -8.22
N THR A 48 17.64 -8.26 -7.23
CA THR A 48 17.36 -8.01 -5.81
C THR A 48 17.91 -6.67 -5.33
N ALA A 49 19.13 -6.29 -5.76
CA ALA A 49 19.70 -5.00 -5.42
C ALA A 49 18.91 -3.83 -6.01
N LEU A 50 18.42 -3.94 -7.25
CA LEU A 50 17.56 -2.93 -7.88
C LEU A 50 16.20 -2.83 -7.19
N TRP A 51 15.60 -3.96 -6.83
CA TRP A 51 14.35 -4.00 -6.07
C TRP A 51 14.48 -3.31 -4.72
N SER A 52 15.55 -3.61 -3.97
CA SER A 52 15.86 -2.98 -2.68
C SER A 52 16.04 -1.46 -2.80
N ARG A 53 16.62 -0.97 -3.91
CA ARG A 53 16.69 0.47 -4.19
C ARG A 53 15.30 1.08 -4.38
N GLY A 54 14.41 0.39 -5.09
CA GLY A 54 13.02 0.81 -5.24
C GLY A 54 12.30 0.94 -3.88
N ILE A 55 12.49 -0.05 -2.99
CA ILE A 55 11.97 -0.01 -1.62
C ILE A 55 12.57 1.19 -0.86
N THR A 56 13.88 1.41 -0.96
CA THR A 56 14.55 2.53 -0.27
C THR A 56 14.03 3.88 -0.76
N VAL A 57 13.87 4.07 -2.06
CA VAL A 57 13.33 5.30 -2.65
C VAL A 57 11.90 5.54 -2.16
N SER A 58 11.04 4.51 -2.18
CA SER A 58 9.68 4.65 -1.66
C SER A 58 9.66 5.00 -0.18
N ALA A 59 10.52 4.39 0.64
CA ALA A 59 10.63 4.68 2.06
C ALA A 59 11.01 6.14 2.35
N LEU A 60 11.95 6.71 1.57
CA LEU A 60 12.32 8.13 1.69
C LEU A 60 11.16 9.07 1.32
N ILE A 61 10.42 8.74 0.27
CA ILE A 61 9.22 9.50 -0.14
C ILE A 61 8.15 9.42 0.96
N ILE A 62 7.90 8.22 1.49
CA ILE A 62 6.94 7.99 2.57
C ILE A 62 7.32 8.78 3.82
N ALA A 63 8.59 8.76 4.21
CA ALA A 63 9.08 9.52 5.36
C ALA A 63 8.79 11.04 5.24
N GLY A 64 8.87 11.59 4.03
CA GLY A 64 8.52 12.99 3.76
C GLY A 64 7.00 13.25 3.72
N LEU A 65 6.21 12.29 3.21
CA LEU A 65 4.77 12.47 3.01
C LEU A 65 3.93 12.08 4.25
N ALA A 66 4.40 11.14 5.07
CA ALA A 66 3.63 10.64 6.20
C ALA A 66 3.20 11.73 7.22
N PRO A 67 4.04 12.71 7.59
CA PRO A 67 3.61 13.80 8.46
C PRO A 67 2.50 14.66 7.84
N ILE A 68 2.56 14.88 6.53
CA ILE A 68 1.55 15.65 5.79
C ILE A 68 0.24 14.87 5.74
N ALA A 69 0.31 13.56 5.46
CA ALA A 69 -0.86 12.67 5.45
C ALA A 69 -1.52 12.60 6.84
N GLY A 70 -0.73 12.54 7.92
CA GLY A 70 -1.23 12.59 9.29
C GLY A 70 -2.00 13.89 9.57
N ALA A 71 -1.42 15.03 9.23
CA ALA A 71 -2.08 16.33 9.39
C ALA A 71 -3.38 16.46 8.55
N LEU A 72 -3.44 15.83 7.38
CA LEU A 72 -4.64 15.77 6.55
C LEU A 72 -5.71 14.82 7.15
N ALA A 73 -5.29 13.73 7.75
CA ALA A 73 -6.18 12.79 8.43
C ALA A 73 -6.95 13.46 9.59
N ASP A 74 -6.28 14.36 10.31
CA ASP A 74 -6.88 15.11 11.43
C ASP A 74 -7.93 16.13 10.95
N ARG A 75 -7.86 16.60 9.71
CA ARG A 75 -8.82 17.57 9.13
C ARG A 75 -10.16 16.99 8.69
N GLY A 76 -10.41 15.69 8.92
CA GLY A 76 -11.73 15.08 8.76
C GLY A 76 -12.03 14.44 7.39
N ASN A 77 -11.24 14.64 6.35
CA ASN A 77 -11.47 14.06 5.00
C ASN A 77 -10.78 12.71 4.76
N ARG A 78 -10.35 12.03 5.83
CA ARG A 78 -9.56 10.79 5.81
C ARG A 78 -10.14 9.68 4.91
N ARG A 79 -11.49 9.56 4.81
CA ARG A 79 -12.13 8.55 3.97
C ARG A 79 -11.83 8.74 2.47
N HIS A 80 -11.89 9.97 1.98
CA HIS A 80 -11.62 10.26 0.56
C HIS A 80 -10.15 10.03 0.23
N TYR A 81 -9.23 10.42 1.12
CA TYR A 81 -7.81 10.16 0.94
C TYR A 81 -7.49 8.66 0.98
N LEU A 82 -8.08 7.90 1.93
CA LEU A 82 -7.94 6.45 1.99
C LEU A 82 -8.38 5.80 0.67
N ILE A 83 -9.56 6.13 0.17
CA ILE A 83 -10.10 5.58 -1.09
C ILE A 83 -9.19 5.97 -2.26
N GLY A 84 -8.79 7.23 -2.37
CA GLY A 84 -7.93 7.73 -3.44
C GLY A 84 -6.58 7.02 -3.48
N CYS A 85 -5.91 6.90 -2.34
CA CYS A 85 -4.63 6.19 -2.24
C CYS A 85 -4.78 4.69 -2.52
N SER A 86 -5.84 4.04 -2.01
CA SER A 86 -6.11 2.62 -2.29
C SER A 86 -6.37 2.38 -3.78
N LEU A 87 -7.15 3.23 -4.44
CA LEU A 87 -7.38 3.14 -5.89
C LEU A 87 -6.09 3.35 -6.69
N LEU A 88 -5.27 4.32 -6.30
CA LEU A 88 -3.98 4.55 -6.94
C LEU A 88 -3.06 3.33 -6.80
N CYS A 89 -3.01 2.70 -5.62
CA CYS A 89 -2.27 1.47 -5.39
C CYS A 89 -2.77 0.34 -6.30
N VAL A 90 -4.09 0.12 -6.38
CA VAL A 90 -4.69 -0.91 -7.23
C VAL A 90 -4.37 -0.66 -8.71
N VAL A 91 -4.52 0.56 -9.19
CA VAL A 91 -4.21 0.92 -10.59
C VAL A 91 -2.73 0.69 -10.88
N ALA A 92 -1.83 1.19 -10.02
CA ALA A 92 -0.40 1.02 -10.21
C ALA A 92 0.00 -0.46 -10.19
N THR A 93 -0.55 -1.25 -9.25
CA THR A 93 -0.32 -2.71 -9.18
C THR A 93 -0.83 -3.41 -10.45
N THR A 94 -1.98 -3.00 -10.97
CA THR A 94 -2.51 -3.54 -12.23
C THR A 94 -1.58 -3.21 -13.40
N VAL A 95 -1.06 -1.98 -13.46
CA VAL A 95 -0.10 -1.57 -14.50
C VAL A 95 1.17 -2.44 -14.45
N LEU A 96 1.66 -2.81 -13.26
CA LEU A 96 2.84 -3.69 -13.11
C LEU A 96 2.66 -5.02 -13.87
N THR A 97 1.44 -5.56 -13.97
CA THR A 97 1.18 -6.84 -14.65
C THR A 97 1.37 -6.77 -16.17
N PHE A 98 1.33 -5.57 -16.75
CA PHE A 98 1.50 -5.36 -18.19
C PHE A 98 2.93 -5.00 -18.59
N ILE A 99 3.81 -4.73 -17.64
CA ILE A 99 5.21 -4.37 -17.93
C ILE A 99 5.99 -5.66 -18.22
N ARG A 100 6.48 -5.76 -19.47
CA ARG A 100 7.29 -6.89 -19.92
C ARG A 100 8.78 -6.55 -19.82
N PRO A 101 9.64 -7.52 -19.46
CA PRO A 101 11.08 -7.29 -19.28
C PRO A 101 11.85 -7.03 -20.58
N ASP A 102 11.21 -7.14 -21.76
CA ASP A 102 11.84 -7.09 -23.08
C ASP A 102 12.29 -5.68 -23.52
N SER A 103 11.89 -4.64 -22.81
CA SER A 103 12.21 -3.24 -23.15
C SER A 103 13.44 -2.74 -22.37
N SER A 104 14.29 -1.95 -23.04
CA SER A 104 15.44 -1.29 -22.41
C SER A 104 15.07 -0.40 -21.21
N TYR A 105 13.84 0.07 -21.15
CA TYR A 105 13.34 0.91 -20.06
C TYR A 105 12.48 0.15 -19.04
N ALA A 106 12.27 -1.16 -19.24
CA ALA A 106 11.36 -1.96 -18.41
C ALA A 106 11.71 -1.90 -16.93
N VAL A 107 12.99 -1.97 -16.57
CA VAL A 107 13.47 -1.88 -15.19
C VAL A 107 13.05 -0.56 -14.54
N VAL A 108 13.29 0.56 -15.22
CA VAL A 108 13.00 1.90 -14.68
C VAL A 108 11.50 2.11 -14.55
N ILE A 109 10.72 1.67 -15.55
CA ILE A 109 9.26 1.78 -15.53
C ILE A 109 8.67 0.91 -14.42
N ALA A 110 9.11 -0.36 -14.29
CA ALA A 110 8.63 -1.27 -13.26
C ALA A 110 8.93 -0.75 -11.86
N LEU A 111 10.17 -0.29 -11.60
CA LEU A 111 10.53 0.31 -10.32
C LEU A 111 9.78 1.60 -10.04
N GLY A 112 9.59 2.47 -11.04
CA GLY A 112 8.84 3.72 -10.90
C GLY A 112 7.37 3.46 -10.53
N VAL A 113 6.72 2.53 -11.23
CA VAL A 113 5.32 2.15 -10.94
C VAL A 113 5.21 1.45 -9.59
N PHE A 114 6.18 0.59 -9.25
CA PHE A 114 6.25 -0.02 -7.91
C PHE A 114 6.37 1.02 -6.80
N VAL A 115 7.26 2.01 -6.95
CA VAL A 115 7.42 3.11 -5.97
C VAL A 115 6.10 3.85 -5.78
N VAL A 116 5.38 4.18 -6.87
CA VAL A 116 4.06 4.81 -6.79
C VAL A 116 3.06 3.93 -6.05
N ALA A 117 3.00 2.63 -6.36
CA ALA A 117 2.10 1.69 -5.68
C ALA A 117 2.41 1.59 -4.18
N ASN A 118 3.70 1.44 -3.84
CA ASN A 118 4.13 1.29 -2.44
C ASN A 118 3.91 2.56 -1.62
N VAL A 119 4.21 3.74 -2.18
CA VAL A 119 3.92 5.03 -1.53
C VAL A 119 2.41 5.20 -1.33
N ALA A 120 1.60 4.92 -2.34
CA ALA A 120 0.15 5.02 -2.24
C ALA A 120 -0.41 4.07 -1.16
N PHE A 121 0.10 2.84 -1.09
CA PHE A 121 -0.24 1.85 -0.07
C PHE A 121 0.06 2.37 1.34
N GLU A 122 1.29 2.78 1.60
CA GLU A 122 1.73 3.23 2.92
C GLU A 122 1.00 4.50 3.38
N ILE A 123 0.76 5.44 2.46
CA ILE A 123 -0.04 6.65 2.77
C ILE A 123 -1.51 6.28 3.04
N ALA A 124 -2.07 5.29 2.33
CA ALA A 124 -3.40 4.76 2.65
C ALA A 124 -3.45 4.20 4.08
N MET A 125 -2.39 3.50 4.54
CA MET A 125 -2.29 2.96 5.89
C MET A 125 -2.27 4.05 6.98
N VAL A 126 -1.68 5.22 6.70
CA VAL A 126 -1.76 6.38 7.60
C VAL A 126 -3.22 6.80 7.82
N PHE A 127 -3.99 6.94 6.73
CA PHE A 127 -5.41 7.28 6.83
C PHE A 127 -6.26 6.17 7.45
N TYR A 128 -5.95 4.91 7.14
CA TYR A 128 -6.60 3.74 7.71
C TYR A 128 -6.44 3.69 9.23
N ASN A 129 -5.21 3.86 9.74
CA ASN A 129 -4.92 3.85 11.16
C ASN A 129 -5.61 5.03 11.90
N ALA A 130 -5.80 6.17 11.23
CA ALA A 130 -6.51 7.32 11.78
C ALA A 130 -8.01 7.05 12.06
N PHE A 131 -8.60 5.96 11.53
CA PHE A 131 -9.98 5.57 11.87
C PHE A 131 -10.10 4.85 13.21
N LEU A 132 -9.05 4.16 13.66
CA LEU A 132 -9.10 3.30 14.85
C LEU A 132 -9.63 4.01 16.11
N PRO A 133 -9.20 5.23 16.47
CA PRO A 133 -9.72 5.93 17.63
C PRO A 133 -11.21 6.32 17.53
N SER A 134 -11.79 6.28 16.32
CA SER A 134 -13.20 6.62 16.10
C SER A 134 -14.14 5.40 16.06
N ILE A 135 -13.60 4.19 15.96
CA ILE A 135 -14.37 2.94 15.84
C ILE A 135 -14.18 1.98 17.02
N ALA A 136 -13.13 2.16 17.83
CA ALA A 136 -12.84 1.38 19.02
C ALA A 136 -12.71 2.28 20.25
N SER A 137 -13.19 1.80 21.41
CA SER A 137 -12.96 2.50 22.68
C SER A 137 -11.49 2.42 23.10
N ALA A 138 -11.02 3.35 23.94
CA ALA A 138 -9.63 3.39 24.40
C ALA A 138 -9.17 2.07 25.05
N ILE A 139 -10.11 1.33 25.69
CA ILE A 139 -9.83 0.03 26.32
C ILE A 139 -9.69 -1.09 25.28
N GLU A 140 -10.38 -0.97 24.14
CA GLU A 140 -10.43 -2.00 23.09
C GLU A 140 -9.38 -1.81 22.01
N ILE A 141 -8.77 -0.61 21.89
CA ILE A 141 -7.78 -0.31 20.84
C ILE A 141 -6.64 -1.33 20.86
N GLY A 142 -6.05 -1.62 22.01
CA GLY A 142 -4.97 -2.59 22.13
C GLY A 142 -5.37 -4.03 21.78
N ARG A 143 -6.64 -4.40 21.98
CA ARG A 143 -7.18 -5.72 21.65
C ARG A 143 -7.55 -5.85 20.17
N VAL A 144 -7.88 -4.74 19.52
CA VAL A 144 -8.30 -4.70 18.11
C VAL A 144 -7.10 -4.54 17.18
N SER A 145 -6.04 -3.85 17.62
CA SER A 145 -4.82 -3.62 16.83
C SER A 145 -3.76 -4.71 16.96
N GLY A 146 -3.90 -5.64 17.88
CA GLY A 146 -3.01 -6.80 18.10
C GLY A 146 -3.68 -8.08 17.76
#